data_9a06cd33d7160fda782943a36a5d88b7
#
_entry.id   9a06cd33d7160fda782943a36a5d88b7
#
_cell.length_a   1.000
_cell.length_b   1.000
_cell.length_c   1.000
_cell.angle_alpha   90.00
_cell.angle_beta   90.00
_cell.angle_gamma   90.00
#
_symmetry.space_group_name_H-M   'P 1'
#
loop_
_entity.id
_entity.type
_entity.pdbx_description
1 polymer ?
#
loop_
_entity_poly.entity_id
_entity_poly.type
_entity_poly.pdbx_seq_one_letter_code
_entity_poly.pdbx_strand_id
1 'polypeptide(L)'
;NDPRLKWVIDYHTGAFKRLREGGYEKYVKMTNEYNKEGEFLTIVGYEAHSMEHGDHVALNYDLDAPLVECTSIEDWKAKAKGHKVFVTPHHMGYQGGYRGYNWKCFTEGDITPFVEMYSRHGLAESDQGDYPYLHDMGPRQWEGTIQYGLEQGHKFGIMASTDQHSGYPGSYGDGRIGVLAPSLTRDAIW
;
A
#
# COMPACT_ATOMS: atom_id res chain seq x y z
N ASN A 1 -18.36 -3.44 20.86
CA ASN A 1 -17.49 -4.24 21.75
C ASN A 1 -17.72 -5.75 21.55
N ASP A 2 -17.45 -6.26 20.35
CA ASP A 2 -17.48 -7.69 20.07
C ASP A 2 -16.18 -8.32 20.62
N PRO A 3 -16.25 -9.27 21.57
CA PRO A 3 -15.06 -9.92 22.12
C PRO A 3 -14.20 -10.63 21.08
N ARG A 4 -14.80 -11.03 19.96
CA ARG A 4 -14.09 -11.66 18.83
C ARG A 4 -13.17 -10.71 18.10
N LEU A 5 -13.41 -9.41 18.16
CA LEU A 5 -12.56 -8.39 17.55
C LEU A 5 -11.41 -7.96 18.46
N LYS A 6 -11.50 -8.26 19.75
CA LYS A 6 -10.47 -7.84 20.71
C LYS A 6 -9.09 -8.37 20.35
N TRP A 7 -8.97 -9.64 19.99
CA TRP A 7 -7.68 -10.24 19.65
C TRP A 7 -7.09 -9.63 18.38
N VAL A 8 -7.91 -9.25 17.39
CA VAL A 8 -7.47 -8.57 16.16
C VAL A 8 -6.89 -7.21 16.51
N ILE A 9 -7.62 -6.44 17.34
CA ILE A 9 -7.17 -5.12 17.80
C ILE A 9 -5.86 -5.25 18.58
N ASP A 10 -5.80 -6.19 19.53
CA ASP A 10 -4.63 -6.43 20.37
C ASP A 10 -3.43 -6.88 19.50
N TYR A 11 -3.66 -7.70 18.46
CA TYR A 11 -2.64 -8.15 17.53
C TYR A 11 -2.05 -6.98 16.73
N HIS A 12 -2.89 -6.17 16.10
CA HIS A 12 -2.45 -5.00 15.31
C HIS A 12 -1.74 -3.97 16.19
N THR A 13 -2.33 -3.63 17.34
CA THR A 13 -1.69 -2.71 18.30
C THR A 13 -0.32 -3.24 18.75
N GLY A 14 -0.23 -4.54 19.03
CA GLY A 14 1.04 -5.19 19.39
C GLY A 14 2.05 -5.22 18.25
N ALA A 15 1.61 -5.35 16.99
CA ALA A 15 2.47 -5.32 15.82
C ALA A 15 3.11 -3.93 15.65
N PHE A 16 2.34 -2.86 15.69
CA PHE A 16 2.85 -1.49 15.62
C PHE A 16 3.81 -1.17 16.78
N LYS A 17 3.48 -1.63 17.98
CA LYS A 17 4.38 -1.47 19.12
C LYS A 17 5.73 -2.13 18.85
N ARG A 18 5.75 -3.37 18.37
CA ARG A 18 7.00 -4.08 18.03
C ARG A 18 7.79 -3.39 16.93
N LEU A 19 7.11 -2.82 15.92
CA LEU A 19 7.77 -2.05 14.86
C LEU A 19 8.49 -0.82 15.44
N ARG A 20 7.83 -0.05 16.31
CA ARG A 20 8.42 1.12 16.97
C ARG A 20 9.56 0.78 17.93
N GLU A 21 9.51 -0.36 18.59
CA GLU A 21 10.52 -0.84 19.55
C GLU A 21 11.71 -1.56 18.89
N GLY A 22 12.14 -1.10 17.72
CA GLY A 22 13.31 -1.62 16.99
C GLY A 22 12.99 -2.70 15.94
N GLY A 23 11.72 -3.10 15.82
CA GLY A 23 11.30 -4.07 14.79
C GLY A 23 11.44 -3.52 13.38
N TYR A 24 11.16 -2.22 13.18
CA TYR A 24 11.29 -1.59 11.87
C TYR A 24 12.76 -1.53 11.42
N GLU A 25 13.68 -1.11 12.29
CA GLU A 25 15.12 -1.09 11.97
C GLU A 25 15.64 -2.49 11.59
N LYS A 26 15.22 -3.50 12.36
CA LYS A 26 15.56 -4.90 12.07
C LYS A 26 14.99 -5.35 10.73
N TYR A 27 13.75 -4.98 10.42
CA TYR A 27 13.09 -5.27 9.15
C TYR A 27 13.83 -4.60 7.97
N VAL A 28 14.16 -3.32 8.08
CA VAL A 28 14.92 -2.57 7.07
C VAL A 28 16.26 -3.24 6.79
N LYS A 29 17.01 -3.56 7.87
CA LYS A 29 18.30 -4.26 7.76
C LYS A 29 18.16 -5.59 7.02
N MET A 30 17.23 -6.42 7.45
CA MET A 30 16.98 -7.74 6.84
C MET A 30 16.57 -7.59 5.37
N THR A 31 15.66 -6.67 5.04
CA THR A 31 15.25 -6.40 3.66
C THR A 31 16.45 -6.02 2.80
N ASN A 32 17.37 -5.19 3.32
CA ASN A 32 18.55 -4.80 2.58
C ASN A 32 19.57 -5.95 2.42
N GLU A 33 19.70 -6.83 3.39
CA GLU A 33 20.58 -8.01 3.31
C GLU A 33 20.17 -8.99 2.20
N TYR A 34 18.88 -9.07 1.89
CA TYR A 34 18.36 -9.90 0.80
C TYR A 34 18.39 -9.21 -0.56
N ASN A 35 18.73 -7.93 -0.63
CA ASN A 35 18.84 -7.24 -1.92
C ASN A 35 20.09 -7.69 -2.68
N LYS A 36 19.89 -8.24 -3.87
CA LYS A 36 20.97 -8.68 -4.77
C LYS A 36 20.70 -8.15 -6.17
N GLU A 37 21.32 -7.06 -6.50
CA GLU A 37 21.18 -6.43 -7.82
C GLU A 37 21.55 -7.42 -8.93
N GLY A 38 20.73 -7.44 -9.97
CA GLY A 38 20.85 -8.40 -11.08
C GLY A 38 20.20 -9.77 -10.82
N GLU A 39 19.84 -10.10 -9.58
CA GLU A 39 19.23 -11.40 -9.21
C GLU A 39 17.87 -11.24 -8.55
N PHE A 40 17.79 -10.48 -7.48
CA PHE A 40 16.59 -10.32 -6.67
C PHE A 40 16.60 -8.97 -5.97
N LEU A 41 15.58 -8.16 -6.21
CA LEU A 41 15.47 -6.85 -5.58
C LEU A 41 14.46 -6.86 -4.45
N THR A 42 14.81 -6.14 -3.40
CA THR A 42 13.93 -5.84 -2.28
C THR A 42 13.77 -4.33 -2.13
N ILE A 43 12.57 -3.89 -1.81
CA ILE A 43 12.26 -2.50 -1.46
C ILE A 43 11.63 -2.52 -0.08
N VAL A 44 12.07 -1.64 0.80
CA VAL A 44 11.43 -1.49 2.12
C VAL A 44 10.03 -0.93 1.93
N GLY A 45 9.05 -1.59 2.50
CA GLY A 45 7.67 -1.12 2.43
C GLY A 45 6.87 -1.55 3.65
N TYR A 46 5.80 -0.88 3.90
CA TYR A 46 4.84 -1.22 4.96
C TYR A 46 3.46 -0.67 4.63
N GLU A 47 2.45 -1.28 5.20
CA GLU A 47 1.07 -0.81 5.12
C GLU A 47 0.74 0.04 6.35
N ALA A 48 0.11 1.18 6.12
CA ALA A 48 -0.40 2.05 7.15
C ALA A 48 -1.92 2.19 7.03
N HIS A 49 -2.60 2.04 8.16
CA HIS A 49 -4.06 2.05 8.24
C HIS A 49 -4.60 3.43 8.60
N SER A 50 -5.65 3.86 7.91
CA SER A 50 -6.37 5.07 8.24
C SER A 50 -7.87 4.92 7.98
N MET A 51 -8.67 5.05 9.01
CA MET A 51 -10.14 5.04 8.90
C MET A 51 -10.68 6.23 8.10
N GLU A 52 -9.99 7.36 8.14
CA GLU A 52 -10.41 8.60 7.48
C GLU A 52 -9.98 8.66 6.01
N HIS A 53 -8.74 8.26 5.74
CA HIS A 53 -8.12 8.43 4.42
C HIS A 53 -8.03 7.13 3.61
N GLY A 54 -8.34 6.00 4.23
CA GLY A 54 -8.11 4.67 3.67
C GLY A 54 -6.68 4.18 3.90
N ASP A 55 -6.46 2.92 3.64
CA ASP A 55 -5.16 2.29 3.81
C ASP A 55 -4.18 2.70 2.71
N HIS A 56 -2.90 2.72 3.05
CA HIS A 56 -1.82 3.07 2.14
C HIS A 56 -0.63 2.14 2.30
N VAL A 57 0.03 1.85 1.21
CA VAL A 57 1.34 1.18 1.21
C VAL A 57 2.42 2.21 0.94
N ALA A 58 3.37 2.33 1.86
CA ALA A 58 4.58 3.11 1.65
C ALA A 58 5.69 2.22 1.09
N LEU A 59 6.42 2.73 0.11
CA LEU A 59 7.61 2.12 -0.46
C LEU A 59 8.76 3.09 -0.28
N ASN A 60 9.84 2.66 0.37
CA ASN A 60 10.99 3.49 0.69
C ASN A 60 12.20 3.07 -0.15
N TYR A 61 12.71 3.97 -0.97
CA TYR A 61 14.01 3.80 -1.61
C TYR A 61 15.13 3.98 -0.59
N ASP A 62 15.03 5.06 0.19
CA ASP A 62 16.01 5.38 1.22
C ASP A 62 15.80 4.48 2.45
N LEU A 63 16.86 3.79 2.86
CA LEU A 63 16.80 2.82 3.95
C LEU A 63 16.65 3.48 5.34
N ASP A 64 16.95 4.75 5.44
CA ASP A 64 16.79 5.57 6.64
C ASP A 64 15.49 6.37 6.65
N ALA A 65 14.61 6.16 5.65
CA ALA A 65 13.30 6.77 5.64
C ALA A 65 12.48 6.33 6.87
N PRO A 66 11.78 7.25 7.53
CA PRO A 66 11.08 6.97 8.77
C PRO A 66 9.86 6.05 8.57
N LEU A 67 9.52 5.30 9.61
CA LEU A 67 8.20 4.66 9.71
C LEU A 67 7.18 5.75 10.00
N VAL A 68 6.32 6.04 9.02
CA VAL A 68 5.25 7.04 9.17
C VAL A 68 3.93 6.32 9.45
N GLU A 69 3.35 6.60 10.61
CA GLU A 69 1.96 6.23 10.88
C GLU A 69 1.06 7.21 10.13
N CYS A 70 0.23 6.68 9.25
CA CYS A 70 -0.56 7.49 8.34
C CYS A 70 -1.68 8.23 9.08
N THR A 71 -1.70 9.55 8.89
CA THR A 71 -2.87 10.36 9.17
C THR A 71 -3.41 11.03 7.90
N SER A 72 -2.49 11.47 7.00
CA SER A 72 -2.84 12.06 5.71
C SER A 72 -1.63 12.02 4.77
N ILE A 73 -1.82 12.31 3.49
CA ILE A 73 -0.71 12.45 2.54
C ILE A 73 0.17 13.66 2.88
N GLU A 74 -0.41 14.74 3.37
CA GLU A 74 0.32 15.91 3.84
C GLU A 74 1.22 15.59 5.04
N ASP A 75 0.72 14.80 6.00
CA ASP A 75 1.50 14.33 7.14
C ASP A 75 2.67 13.45 6.67
N TRP A 76 2.41 12.58 5.69
CA TRP A 76 3.46 11.77 5.07
C TRP A 76 4.53 12.62 4.41
N LYS A 77 4.13 13.59 3.57
CA LYS A 77 5.05 14.54 2.93
C LYS A 77 5.91 15.28 3.95
N ALA A 78 5.31 15.69 5.06
CA ALA A 78 6.03 16.39 6.12
C ALA A 78 7.06 15.49 6.84
N LYS A 79 6.65 14.28 7.21
CA LYS A 79 7.48 13.33 7.97
C LYS A 79 8.56 12.65 7.11
N ALA A 80 8.27 12.37 5.84
CA ALA A 80 9.22 11.77 4.90
C ALA A 80 10.03 12.80 4.10
N LYS A 81 9.96 14.09 4.48
CA LYS A 81 10.67 15.15 3.77
C LYS A 81 12.17 14.88 3.66
N GLY A 82 12.67 14.91 2.44
CA GLY A 82 14.08 14.66 2.14
C GLY A 82 14.41 13.19 1.84
N HIS A 83 13.44 12.30 1.98
CA HIS A 83 13.58 10.89 1.62
C HIS A 83 12.82 10.57 0.31
N LYS A 84 13.35 9.62 -0.46
CA LYS A 84 12.68 9.05 -1.63
C LYS A 84 11.68 7.99 -1.15
N VAL A 85 10.41 8.37 -1.14
CA VAL A 85 9.29 7.53 -0.69
C VAL A 85 8.14 7.63 -1.68
N PHE A 86 7.51 6.50 -1.99
CA PHE A 86 6.19 6.47 -2.62
C PHE A 86 5.13 6.03 -1.61
N VAL A 87 3.94 6.58 -1.77
CA VAL A 87 2.77 6.19 -0.99
C VAL A 87 1.66 5.84 -1.96
N THR A 88 1.21 4.61 -1.93
CA THR A 88 0.18 4.10 -2.83
C THR A 88 -1.10 3.86 -2.06
N PRO A 89 -2.24 4.44 -2.48
CA PRO A 89 -3.54 4.06 -1.98
C PRO A 89 -3.77 2.56 -2.13
N HIS A 90 -4.31 1.94 -1.09
CA HIS A 90 -4.55 0.52 -0.97
C HIS A 90 -6.04 0.25 -0.70
N HIS A 91 -6.52 -0.97 -0.94
CA HIS A 91 -7.93 -1.33 -0.78
C HIS A 91 -8.91 -0.39 -1.52
N MET A 92 -8.53 -0.01 -2.74
CA MET A 92 -9.39 0.79 -3.60
C MET A 92 -10.72 0.08 -3.87
N GLY A 93 -11.80 0.86 -4.07
CA GLY A 93 -13.12 0.32 -4.39
C GLY A 93 -13.95 -0.19 -3.22
N TYR A 94 -13.40 -0.20 -2.02
CA TYR A 94 -14.14 -0.47 -0.80
C TYR A 94 -14.70 0.81 -0.18
N GLN A 95 -15.68 0.64 0.70
CA GLN A 95 -16.34 1.75 1.38
C GLN A 95 -15.36 2.56 2.23
N GLY A 96 -15.35 3.87 2.02
CA GLY A 96 -14.61 4.81 2.86
C GLY A 96 -15.11 4.84 4.31
N GLY A 97 -14.26 5.28 5.23
CA GLY A 97 -14.58 5.30 6.66
C GLY A 97 -14.33 3.99 7.40
N TYR A 98 -13.80 2.99 6.68
CA TYR A 98 -13.33 1.71 7.25
C TYR A 98 -11.93 1.37 6.75
N ARG A 99 -11.80 0.75 5.60
CA ARG A 99 -10.51 0.41 4.98
C ARG A 99 -10.39 1.00 3.56
N GLY A 100 -11.53 1.32 2.95
CA GLY A 100 -11.60 1.82 1.58
C GLY A 100 -11.04 3.22 1.44
N TYR A 101 -10.49 3.49 0.26
CA TYR A 101 -9.84 4.75 -0.06
C TYR A 101 -10.85 5.89 -0.28
N ASN A 102 -10.44 7.09 0.13
CA ASN A 102 -11.21 8.30 -0.05
C ASN A 102 -10.49 9.26 -1.02
N TRP A 103 -10.99 9.37 -2.25
CA TRP A 103 -10.40 10.21 -3.29
C TRP A 103 -10.28 11.70 -2.92
N LYS A 104 -11.06 12.19 -1.95
CA LYS A 104 -10.90 13.56 -1.42
C LYS A 104 -9.55 13.79 -0.75
N CYS A 105 -8.87 12.72 -0.38
CA CYS A 105 -7.54 12.74 0.24
C CYS A 105 -6.42 12.55 -0.78
N PHE A 106 -6.76 12.32 -2.06
CA PHE A 106 -5.77 12.11 -3.11
C PHE A 106 -5.08 13.43 -3.48
N THR A 107 -3.78 13.42 -3.47
CA THR A 107 -2.94 14.52 -4.00
C THR A 107 -2.09 13.99 -5.12
N GLU A 108 -2.26 14.55 -6.32
CA GLU A 108 -1.39 14.28 -7.45
C GLU A 108 0.05 14.70 -7.12
N GLY A 109 1.01 13.93 -7.58
CA GLY A 109 2.42 14.31 -7.48
C GLY A 109 3.37 13.15 -7.21
N ASP A 110 4.57 13.51 -6.94
CA ASP A 110 5.74 12.65 -6.82
C ASP A 110 5.67 11.62 -5.66
N ILE A 111 4.92 11.91 -4.60
CA ILE A 111 4.78 10.96 -3.48
C ILE A 111 3.67 9.94 -3.69
N THR A 112 2.68 10.21 -4.55
CA THR A 112 1.57 9.30 -4.86
C THR A 112 1.44 9.11 -6.38
N PRO A 113 2.44 8.48 -7.02
CA PRO A 113 2.44 8.35 -8.48
C PRO A 113 1.50 7.24 -9.00
N PHE A 114 1.11 6.32 -8.14
CA PHE A 114 0.33 5.13 -8.48
C PHE A 114 -0.84 4.93 -7.54
N VAL A 115 -1.83 4.17 -8.01
CA VAL A 115 -2.88 3.59 -7.19
C VAL A 115 -2.95 2.09 -7.42
N GLU A 116 -3.32 1.32 -6.41
CA GLU A 116 -3.46 -0.12 -6.55
C GLU A 116 -4.80 -0.48 -7.16
N MET A 117 -4.74 -1.16 -8.31
CA MET A 117 -5.93 -1.66 -9.01
C MET A 117 -6.32 -3.07 -8.58
N TYR A 118 -5.35 -3.90 -8.24
CA TYR A 118 -5.58 -5.32 -7.96
C TYR A 118 -4.64 -5.86 -6.89
N SER A 119 -5.21 -6.60 -5.95
CA SER A 119 -4.50 -7.40 -4.96
C SER A 119 -5.29 -8.69 -4.69
N ARG A 120 -4.87 -9.47 -3.71
CA ARG A 120 -5.65 -10.64 -3.24
C ARG A 120 -7.08 -10.29 -2.81
N HIS A 121 -7.35 -9.04 -2.47
CA HIS A 121 -8.67 -8.55 -2.07
C HIS A 121 -9.57 -8.20 -3.25
N GLY A 122 -9.08 -8.36 -4.48
CA GLY A 122 -9.87 -8.22 -5.70
C GLY A 122 -9.50 -7.03 -6.57
N LEU A 123 -10.33 -6.81 -7.57
CA LEU A 123 -10.15 -5.78 -8.59
C LEU A 123 -10.89 -4.49 -8.20
N ALA A 124 -10.16 -3.39 -8.15
CA ALA A 124 -10.65 -2.07 -7.77
C ALA A 124 -10.97 -1.16 -8.96
N GLU A 125 -10.97 -1.69 -10.19
CA GLU A 125 -11.22 -0.90 -11.40
C GLU A 125 -12.60 -0.22 -11.36
N SER A 126 -13.64 -1.02 -11.09
CA SER A 126 -15.02 -0.54 -10.95
C SER A 126 -15.80 -1.40 -9.96
N ASP A 127 -17.00 -0.95 -9.58
CA ASP A 127 -17.93 -1.75 -8.77
C ASP A 127 -18.80 -2.71 -9.62
N GLN A 128 -18.67 -2.65 -10.95
CA GLN A 128 -19.44 -3.42 -11.94
C GLN A 128 -18.58 -4.44 -12.72
N GLY A 129 -17.32 -4.62 -12.35
CA GLY A 129 -16.40 -5.47 -13.10
C GLY A 129 -16.72 -6.96 -13.05
N ASP A 130 -16.25 -7.73 -14.05
CA ASP A 130 -16.42 -9.17 -14.17
C ASP A 130 -15.70 -9.96 -13.07
N TYR A 131 -14.67 -9.37 -12.48
CA TYR A 131 -13.94 -9.96 -11.38
C TYR A 131 -14.54 -9.50 -10.05
N PRO A 132 -15.02 -10.42 -9.22
CA PRO A 132 -15.62 -10.04 -7.96
C PRO A 132 -14.57 -9.48 -7.01
N TYR A 133 -14.94 -8.43 -6.31
CA TYR A 133 -14.31 -8.14 -5.04
C TYR A 133 -14.58 -9.30 -4.09
N LEU A 134 -13.60 -9.64 -3.28
CA LEU A 134 -13.78 -10.70 -2.29
C LEU A 134 -14.63 -10.27 -1.11
N HIS A 135 -14.94 -8.99 -0.98
CA HIS A 135 -15.75 -8.39 0.09
C HIS A 135 -15.22 -8.63 1.51
N ASP A 136 -13.97 -9.01 1.64
CA ASP A 136 -13.34 -9.29 2.92
C ASP A 136 -12.80 -8.04 3.64
N MET A 137 -12.72 -6.90 2.93
CA MET A 137 -12.31 -5.60 3.46
C MET A 137 -13.48 -4.61 3.63
N GLY A 138 -14.72 -5.07 3.44
CA GLY A 138 -15.93 -4.26 3.56
C GLY A 138 -16.77 -4.24 2.28
N PRO A 139 -17.90 -3.54 2.28
CA PRO A 139 -18.74 -3.43 1.09
C PRO A 139 -18.05 -2.63 -0.01
N ARG A 140 -18.41 -2.94 -1.26
CA ARG A 140 -17.97 -2.17 -2.43
C ARG A 140 -18.60 -0.79 -2.42
N GLN A 141 -17.87 0.16 -2.95
CA GLN A 141 -18.33 1.52 -3.12
C GLN A 141 -17.76 2.12 -4.39
N TRP A 142 -18.64 2.59 -5.31
CA TRP A 142 -18.25 3.21 -6.57
C TRP A 142 -17.28 4.37 -6.37
N GLU A 143 -17.54 5.23 -5.40
CA GLU A 143 -16.74 6.41 -5.10
C GLU A 143 -15.32 6.09 -4.61
N GLY A 144 -15.02 4.84 -4.32
CA GLY A 144 -13.67 4.36 -4.00
C GLY A 144 -12.92 3.77 -5.19
N THR A 145 -13.59 3.55 -6.34
CA THR A 145 -13.01 2.86 -7.50
C THR A 145 -12.01 3.72 -8.29
N ILE A 146 -11.19 3.06 -9.08
CA ILE A 146 -10.24 3.73 -9.99
C ILE A 146 -10.99 4.50 -11.09
N GLN A 147 -12.04 3.94 -11.66
CA GLN A 147 -12.83 4.63 -12.67
C GLN A 147 -13.43 5.92 -12.11
N TYR A 148 -13.95 5.90 -10.88
CA TYR A 148 -14.42 7.11 -10.25
C TYR A 148 -13.31 8.17 -10.10
N GLY A 149 -12.10 7.77 -9.67
CA GLY A 149 -10.97 8.69 -9.59
C GLY A 149 -10.61 9.34 -10.93
N LEU A 150 -10.64 8.57 -12.01
CA LEU A 150 -10.44 9.10 -13.38
C LEU A 150 -11.56 10.05 -13.80
N GLU A 151 -12.82 9.75 -13.47
CA GLU A 151 -13.95 10.65 -13.74
C GLU A 151 -13.86 11.97 -12.98
N GLN A 152 -13.25 11.97 -11.79
CA GLN A 152 -12.96 13.20 -11.04
C GLN A 152 -11.77 13.98 -11.63
N GLY A 153 -11.11 13.46 -12.66
CA GLY A 153 -9.98 14.11 -13.35
C GLY A 153 -8.62 13.87 -12.72
N HIS A 154 -8.51 12.98 -11.74
CA HIS A 154 -7.22 12.61 -11.14
C HIS A 154 -6.30 11.91 -12.14
N LYS A 155 -5.01 12.16 -12.03
CA LYS A 155 -3.96 11.54 -12.87
C LYS A 155 -3.02 10.70 -12.01
N PHE A 156 -2.88 9.44 -12.36
CA PHE A 156 -2.05 8.47 -11.64
C PHE A 156 -1.64 7.32 -12.55
N GLY A 157 -0.58 6.63 -12.20
CA GLY A 157 -0.27 5.31 -12.74
C GLY A 157 -1.08 4.22 -12.01
N ILE A 158 -1.08 3.03 -12.58
CA ILE A 158 -1.77 1.87 -12.03
C ILE A 158 -0.75 0.80 -11.66
N MET A 159 -0.91 0.23 -10.47
CA MET A 159 -0.13 -0.91 -10.05
C MET A 159 -1.02 -2.04 -9.54
N ALA A 160 -0.41 -3.21 -9.36
CA ALA A 160 -1.02 -4.35 -8.70
C ALA A 160 0.00 -5.00 -7.76
N SER A 161 -0.46 -5.58 -6.69
CA SER A 161 0.37 -6.28 -5.72
C SER A 161 -0.27 -7.58 -5.25
N THR A 162 0.49 -8.44 -4.62
CA THR A 162 -0.08 -9.67 -4.07
C THR A 162 -0.82 -9.43 -2.78
N ASP A 163 -0.40 -8.45 -1.98
CA ASP A 163 -0.90 -8.26 -0.62
C ASP A 163 -0.92 -9.59 0.18
N GLN A 164 0.16 -10.36 0.02
CA GLN A 164 0.23 -11.74 0.48
C GLN A 164 0.55 -11.83 1.98
N HIS A 165 -0.36 -12.44 2.75
CA HIS A 165 -0.24 -12.55 4.21
C HIS A 165 0.51 -13.81 4.70
N SER A 166 0.86 -14.72 3.78
CA SER A 166 1.55 -15.98 4.14
C SER A 166 3.07 -15.95 3.88
N GLY A 167 3.61 -14.79 3.50
CA GLY A 167 5.05 -14.64 3.24
C GLY A 167 5.52 -15.16 1.88
N TYR A 168 4.60 -15.36 0.94
CA TYR A 168 4.91 -15.78 -0.44
C TYR A 168 4.52 -14.69 -1.46
N PRO A 169 5.28 -13.58 -1.52
CA PRO A 169 5.00 -12.51 -2.49
C PRO A 169 5.12 -13.06 -3.91
N GLY A 170 4.26 -12.59 -4.81
CA GLY A 170 4.22 -13.06 -6.20
C GLY A 170 3.46 -14.37 -6.42
N SER A 171 2.68 -14.84 -5.46
CA SER A 171 1.81 -16.02 -5.60
C SER A 171 0.83 -15.90 -6.78
N TYR A 172 0.42 -17.03 -7.32
CA TYR A 172 -0.54 -17.07 -8.44
C TYR A 172 -1.94 -16.64 -7.97
N GLY A 173 -2.65 -15.92 -8.85
CA GLY A 173 -4.01 -15.46 -8.60
C GLY A 173 -4.08 -14.08 -7.92
N ASP A 174 -2.98 -13.63 -7.35
CA ASP A 174 -2.88 -12.30 -6.75
C ASP A 174 -2.25 -11.29 -7.73
N GLY A 175 -2.35 -10.00 -7.42
CA GLY A 175 -1.85 -8.93 -8.28
C GLY A 175 -0.32 -8.94 -8.43
N ARG A 176 0.15 -8.54 -9.59
CA ARG A 176 1.56 -8.35 -9.90
C ARG A 176 1.74 -7.20 -10.87
N ILE A 177 2.90 -6.59 -10.85
CA ILE A 177 3.30 -5.54 -11.79
C ILE A 177 4.52 -5.99 -12.58
N GLY A 178 4.52 -5.72 -13.89
CA GLY A 178 5.70 -5.81 -14.73
C GLY A 178 6.33 -4.43 -14.87
N VAL A 179 7.62 -4.31 -14.63
CA VAL A 179 8.36 -3.05 -14.75
C VAL A 179 9.36 -3.16 -15.88
N LEU A 180 9.28 -2.24 -16.84
CA LEU A 180 10.28 -2.10 -17.89
C LEU A 180 11.40 -1.18 -17.41
N ALA A 181 12.58 -1.74 -17.20
CA ALA A 181 13.74 -1.01 -16.70
C ALA A 181 15.02 -1.44 -17.44
N PRO A 182 16.05 -0.58 -17.52
CA PRO A 182 17.30 -0.91 -18.21
C PRO A 182 18.14 -1.98 -17.50
N SER A 183 17.91 -2.17 -16.21
CA SER A 183 18.62 -3.18 -15.39
C SER A 183 17.80 -3.58 -14.18
N LEU A 184 18.13 -4.72 -13.59
CA LEU A 184 17.53 -5.18 -12.33
C LEU A 184 18.31 -4.58 -11.14
N THR A 185 18.15 -3.29 -10.93
CA THR A 185 18.70 -2.53 -9.80
C THR A 185 17.61 -1.71 -9.12
N ARG A 186 17.76 -1.40 -7.84
CA ARG A 186 16.79 -0.51 -7.15
C ARG A 186 16.62 0.82 -7.87
N ASP A 187 17.73 1.42 -8.28
CA ASP A 187 17.72 2.72 -8.95
C ASP A 187 16.95 2.68 -10.28
N ALA A 188 17.19 1.65 -11.09
CA ALA A 188 16.51 1.51 -12.38
C ALA A 188 15.01 1.20 -12.23
N ILE A 189 14.62 0.44 -11.21
CA ILE A 189 13.22 0.14 -10.92
C ILE A 189 12.49 1.37 -10.34
N TRP A 190 13.18 2.12 -9.48
CA TRP A 190 12.65 3.35 -8.89
C TRP A 190 12.47 4.47 -9.91
#